data_c53a0934c9718b9878aa4964a61c6b47
#
_entry.id   c53a0934c9718b9878aa4964a61c6b47
#
_cell.length_a   1.000
_cell.length_b   1.000
_cell.length_c   1.000
_cell.angle_alpha   90.00
_cell.angle_beta   90.00
_cell.angle_gamma   90.00
#
_symmetry.space_group_name_H-M   'P 1'
#
loop_
_entity.id
_entity.type
_entity.pdbx_description
1 polymer ?
#
loop_
_entity_poly.entity_id
_entity_poly.type
_entity_poly.pdbx_seq_one_letter_code
_entity_poly.pdbx_strand_id
1 'polypeptide(L)'
;MIKGDFDFSKNNNLSQMISIFALSMVAVGFAAPGAMSHNLVINSIGIFGALFFASLAMLLMLIKLTMGFKNMFEKGLGLEAAPSIWILIPILTLLGITFIRVSFGLEHNYATPLAKSSLFVFTSTILSLQIIFGILGYMVMKKMGYFEKYIHSEDKSSVSFALICPGVAFFVFGMFFVNFGLAFNGIVAKYSIAYFIIMLPFIYVQIKTIIYFFKLYKKFSF
;
A
#
# COMPACT_ATOMS: atom_id res chain seq x y z
N MET A 1 -20.29 5.47 16.30
CA MET A 1 -20.76 4.40 17.20
C MET A 1 -21.91 4.84 18.11
N ILE A 2 -21.78 5.97 18.82
CA ILE A 2 -22.78 6.35 19.83
C ILE A 2 -24.15 6.72 19.24
N LYS A 3 -24.26 7.26 18.04
CA LYS A 3 -25.53 7.68 17.41
C LYS A 3 -26.04 6.78 16.27
N GLY A 4 -25.32 5.74 15.89
CA GLY A 4 -25.81 4.71 14.96
C GLY A 4 -26.21 5.12 13.53
N ASP A 5 -26.03 6.39 13.14
CA ASP A 5 -26.52 6.95 11.88
C ASP A 5 -25.62 6.73 10.65
N PHE A 6 -24.56 5.91 10.77
CA PHE A 6 -23.70 5.64 9.63
C PHE A 6 -24.31 4.56 8.73
N ASP A 7 -24.90 5.01 7.63
CA ASP A 7 -25.47 4.11 6.63
C ASP A 7 -24.36 3.52 5.74
N PHE A 8 -23.86 2.34 6.12
CA PHE A 8 -22.91 1.58 5.32
C PHE A 8 -23.45 1.24 3.93
N SER A 9 -24.77 1.27 3.74
CA SER A 9 -25.40 0.92 2.47
C SER A 9 -25.14 1.95 1.36
N LYS A 10 -24.87 3.19 1.74
CA LYS A 10 -24.50 4.27 0.79
C LYS A 10 -23.02 4.26 0.43
N ASN A 11 -22.19 3.49 1.16
CA ASN A 11 -20.74 3.41 0.98
C ASN A 11 -20.34 2.01 0.47
N ASN A 12 -20.80 1.64 -0.72
CA ASN A 12 -20.47 0.38 -1.40
C ASN A 12 -19.09 0.42 -2.08
N ASN A 13 -18.08 0.95 -1.41
CA ASN A 13 -16.72 1.07 -1.90
C ASN A 13 -15.73 1.08 -0.72
N LEU A 14 -14.42 1.10 -1.02
CA LEU A 14 -13.36 1.11 -0.02
C LEU A 14 -12.80 2.51 0.31
N SER A 15 -13.44 3.61 -0.13
CA SER A 15 -12.94 4.98 0.15
C SER A 15 -12.83 5.29 1.64
N GLN A 16 -13.68 4.68 2.48
CA GLN A 16 -13.58 4.81 3.94
C GLN A 16 -12.28 4.23 4.53
N MET A 17 -11.50 3.48 3.74
CA MET A 17 -10.16 3.00 4.10
C MET A 17 -9.09 4.13 4.11
N ILE A 18 -9.42 5.34 3.64
CA ILE A 18 -8.50 6.51 3.69
C ILE A 18 -8.06 6.81 5.13
N SER A 19 -8.94 6.63 6.13
CA SER A 19 -8.56 6.81 7.54
C SER A 19 -7.49 5.81 7.99
N ILE A 20 -7.52 4.57 7.47
CA ILE A 20 -6.54 3.54 7.75
C ILE A 20 -5.22 3.87 7.06
N PHE A 21 -5.29 4.36 5.82
CA PHE A 21 -4.12 4.87 5.11
C PHE A 21 -3.43 5.99 5.91
N ALA A 22 -4.19 6.96 6.44
CA ALA A 22 -3.65 8.04 7.27
C ALA A 22 -2.97 7.49 8.55
N LEU A 23 -3.59 6.55 9.26
CA LEU A 23 -2.99 5.91 10.43
C LEU A 23 -1.70 5.14 10.07
N SER A 24 -1.68 4.46 8.94
CA SER A 24 -0.49 3.77 8.44
C SER A 24 0.64 4.75 8.08
N MET A 25 0.30 5.97 7.59
CA MET A 25 1.27 7.05 7.37
C MET A 25 1.90 7.52 8.68
N VAL A 26 1.09 7.68 9.74
CA VAL A 26 1.60 8.03 11.08
C VAL A 26 2.51 6.91 11.61
N ALA A 27 2.11 5.65 11.46
CA ALA A 27 2.90 4.50 11.88
C ALA A 27 4.29 4.48 11.21
N VAL A 28 4.35 4.67 9.89
CA VAL A 28 5.63 4.69 9.16
C VAL A 28 6.49 5.92 9.52
N GLY A 29 5.83 7.03 9.87
CA GLY A 29 6.51 8.22 10.39
C GLY A 29 7.24 7.94 11.71
N PHE A 30 6.56 7.33 12.68
CA PHE A 30 7.17 6.88 13.94
C PHE A 30 8.23 5.79 13.75
N ALA A 31 8.07 4.92 12.77
CA ALA A 31 9.05 3.87 12.48
C ALA A 31 10.39 4.42 11.97
N ALA A 32 10.43 5.65 11.42
CA ALA A 32 11.67 6.26 10.94
C ALA A 32 12.68 6.53 12.08
N PRO A 33 12.36 7.32 13.12
CA PRO A 33 13.25 7.46 14.27
C PRO A 33 13.45 6.14 15.03
N GLY A 34 12.46 5.25 15.05
CA GLY A 34 12.57 3.90 15.61
C GLY A 34 13.65 3.06 14.93
N ALA A 35 13.87 3.20 13.63
CA ALA A 35 14.89 2.46 12.88
C ALA A 35 16.27 3.14 12.90
N MET A 36 16.32 4.48 12.94
CA MET A 36 17.53 5.26 12.62
C MET A 36 18.21 5.85 13.84
N SER A 37 17.51 6.00 14.98
CA SER A 37 18.08 6.60 16.18
C SER A 37 18.95 5.61 16.93
N HIS A 38 20.18 6.05 17.29
CA HIS A 38 21.05 5.33 18.20
C HIS A 38 20.76 5.66 19.68
N ASN A 39 19.88 6.62 19.94
CA ASN A 39 19.38 6.90 21.28
C ASN A 39 18.25 5.93 21.63
N LEU A 40 18.47 5.11 22.67
CA LEU A 40 17.53 4.08 23.09
C LEU A 40 16.13 4.62 23.40
N VAL A 41 16.02 5.79 24.04
CA VAL A 41 14.73 6.40 24.39
C VAL A 41 13.96 6.82 23.14
N ILE A 42 14.62 7.53 22.21
CA ILE A 42 14.01 7.96 20.95
C ILE A 42 13.60 6.76 20.10
N ASN A 43 14.47 5.75 20.02
CA ASN A 43 14.17 4.49 19.32
C ASN A 43 12.95 3.81 19.94
N SER A 44 12.90 3.66 21.27
CA SER A 44 11.78 2.98 21.96
C SER A 44 10.46 3.72 21.76
N ILE A 45 10.45 5.06 21.87
CA ILE A 45 9.27 5.88 21.60
C ILE A 45 8.82 5.72 20.13
N GLY A 46 9.77 5.73 19.20
CA GLY A 46 9.52 5.53 17.79
C GLY A 46 8.91 4.15 17.49
N ILE A 47 9.47 3.08 18.04
CA ILE A 47 8.95 1.71 17.90
C ILE A 47 7.56 1.59 18.53
N PHE A 48 7.36 2.09 19.75
CA PHE A 48 6.05 2.04 20.42
C PHE A 48 4.98 2.78 19.62
N GLY A 49 5.25 4.02 19.18
CA GLY A 49 4.33 4.79 18.37
C GLY A 49 4.01 4.11 17.04
N ALA A 50 5.04 3.56 16.36
CA ALA A 50 4.87 2.82 15.12
C ALA A 50 3.94 1.61 15.30
N LEU A 51 4.17 0.79 16.31
CA LEU A 51 3.37 -0.40 16.61
C LEU A 51 1.95 -0.02 17.06
N PHE A 52 1.78 1.02 17.87
CA PHE A 52 0.47 1.49 18.29
C PHE A 52 -0.41 1.88 17.10
N PHE A 53 0.09 2.74 16.21
CA PHE A 53 -0.67 3.18 15.05
C PHE A 53 -0.83 2.08 14.00
N ALA A 54 0.16 1.20 13.82
CA ALA A 54 0.04 0.05 12.93
C ALA A 54 -1.02 -0.94 13.43
N SER A 55 -1.06 -1.23 14.73
CA SER A 55 -2.08 -2.11 15.33
C SER A 55 -3.49 -1.53 15.18
N LEU A 56 -3.65 -0.23 15.43
CA LEU A 56 -4.92 0.46 15.22
C LEU A 56 -5.35 0.43 13.74
N ALA A 57 -4.41 0.69 12.81
CA ALA A 57 -4.66 0.61 11.39
C ALA A 57 -5.10 -0.80 10.96
N MET A 58 -4.40 -1.85 11.42
CA MET A 58 -4.75 -3.25 11.12
C MET A 58 -6.11 -3.66 11.66
N LEU A 59 -6.43 -3.29 12.91
CA LEU A 59 -7.73 -3.57 13.51
C LEU A 59 -8.87 -2.94 12.71
N LEU A 60 -8.74 -1.65 12.38
CA LEU A 60 -9.74 -0.93 11.59
C LEU A 60 -9.79 -1.45 10.15
N MET A 61 -8.65 -1.87 9.58
CA MET A 61 -8.60 -2.47 8.25
C MET A 61 -9.43 -3.74 8.18
N LEU A 62 -9.29 -4.65 9.12
CA LEU A 62 -10.08 -5.89 9.15
C LEU A 62 -11.58 -5.60 9.19
N ILE A 63 -12.02 -4.67 10.06
CA ILE A 63 -13.44 -4.32 10.20
C ILE A 63 -13.96 -3.68 8.90
N LYS A 64 -13.30 -2.61 8.42
CA LYS A 64 -13.79 -1.83 7.27
C LYS A 64 -13.67 -2.58 5.95
N LEU A 65 -12.63 -3.41 5.79
CA LEU A 65 -12.45 -4.23 4.60
C LEU A 65 -13.58 -5.25 4.47
N THR A 66 -13.88 -5.98 5.56
CA THR A 66 -14.96 -6.98 5.58
C THR A 66 -16.31 -6.32 5.27
N MET A 67 -16.62 -5.19 5.92
CA MET A 67 -17.88 -4.47 5.68
C MET A 67 -17.95 -3.89 4.26
N GLY A 68 -16.84 -3.35 3.76
CA GLY A 68 -16.75 -2.79 2.41
C GLY A 68 -16.99 -3.87 1.34
N PHE A 69 -16.33 -5.03 1.44
CA PHE A 69 -16.57 -6.13 0.51
C PHE A 69 -17.99 -6.68 0.60
N LYS A 70 -18.53 -6.87 1.81
CA LYS A 70 -19.93 -7.28 1.97
C LYS A 70 -20.86 -6.35 1.20
N ASN A 71 -20.74 -5.04 1.40
CA ASN A 71 -21.60 -4.06 0.71
C ASN A 71 -21.40 -4.07 -0.81
N MET A 72 -20.16 -4.24 -1.30
CA MET A 72 -19.89 -4.35 -2.72
C MET A 72 -20.52 -5.61 -3.34
N PHE A 73 -20.52 -6.75 -2.63
CA PHE A 73 -21.18 -7.97 -3.11
C PHE A 73 -22.70 -7.88 -3.09
N GLU A 74 -23.28 -7.20 -2.10
CA GLU A 74 -24.74 -7.06 -1.98
C GLU A 74 -25.33 -6.02 -2.93
N LYS A 75 -24.62 -4.90 -3.16
CA LYS A 75 -25.16 -3.70 -3.85
C LYS A 75 -24.41 -3.32 -5.13
N GLY A 76 -23.37 -4.08 -5.46
CA GLY A 76 -22.47 -3.72 -6.56
C GLY A 76 -21.53 -2.57 -6.20
N LEU A 77 -20.55 -2.33 -7.04
CA LEU A 77 -19.55 -1.24 -6.93
C LEU A 77 -19.90 -0.13 -7.93
N GLY A 78 -19.96 1.12 -7.47
CA GLY A 78 -20.11 2.27 -8.37
C GLY A 78 -18.88 2.44 -9.28
N LEU A 79 -19.11 2.71 -10.58
CA LEU A 79 -18.02 2.82 -11.55
C LEU A 79 -16.96 3.84 -11.11
N GLU A 80 -17.36 5.03 -10.69
CA GLU A 80 -16.45 6.09 -10.28
C GLU A 80 -15.60 5.73 -9.06
N ALA A 81 -16.14 4.90 -8.15
CA ALA A 81 -15.48 4.45 -6.94
C ALA A 81 -14.61 3.18 -7.13
N ALA A 82 -14.57 2.60 -8.33
CA ALA A 82 -13.84 1.36 -8.60
C ALA A 82 -12.33 1.42 -8.24
N PRO A 83 -11.60 2.54 -8.39
CA PRO A 83 -10.21 2.65 -7.96
C PRO A 83 -10.00 2.43 -6.46
N SER A 84 -11.06 2.56 -5.64
CA SER A 84 -10.95 2.36 -4.19
C SER A 84 -10.48 0.95 -3.79
N ILE A 85 -10.66 -0.07 -4.64
CA ILE A 85 -10.13 -1.42 -4.40
C ILE A 85 -8.61 -1.40 -4.23
N TRP A 86 -7.93 -0.54 -4.97
CA TRP A 86 -6.47 -0.43 -4.93
C TRP A 86 -5.92 0.29 -3.70
N ILE A 87 -6.76 0.86 -2.83
CA ILE A 87 -6.30 1.55 -1.60
C ILE A 87 -5.56 0.60 -0.65
N LEU A 88 -5.79 -0.70 -0.76
CA LEU A 88 -5.07 -1.70 0.02
C LEU A 88 -3.58 -1.77 -0.32
N ILE A 89 -3.21 -1.49 -1.58
CA ILE A 89 -1.81 -1.53 -2.02
C ILE A 89 -0.96 -0.53 -1.22
N PRO A 90 -1.28 0.77 -1.14
CA PRO A 90 -0.49 1.71 -0.34
C PRO A 90 -0.59 1.44 1.17
N ILE A 91 -1.71 0.98 1.70
CA ILE A 91 -1.82 0.62 3.12
C ILE A 91 -0.85 -0.51 3.45
N LEU A 92 -0.84 -1.59 2.65
CA LEU A 92 0.08 -2.72 2.81
C LEU A 92 1.54 -2.29 2.66
N THR A 93 1.84 -1.36 1.73
CA THR A 93 3.18 -0.76 1.60
C THR A 93 3.62 -0.08 2.90
N LEU A 94 2.80 0.80 3.45
CA LEU A 94 3.14 1.56 4.65
C LEU A 94 3.30 0.65 5.87
N LEU A 95 2.39 -0.30 6.07
CA LEU A 95 2.50 -1.29 7.15
C LEU A 95 3.74 -2.17 6.95
N GLY A 96 4.01 -2.62 5.72
CA GLY A 96 5.19 -3.40 5.40
C GLY A 96 6.49 -2.67 5.72
N ILE A 97 6.61 -1.41 5.31
CA ILE A 97 7.78 -0.57 5.62
C ILE A 97 7.90 -0.34 7.13
N THR A 98 6.78 -0.11 7.81
CA THR A 98 6.76 0.07 9.28
C THR A 98 7.39 -1.13 9.99
N PHE A 99 6.96 -2.34 9.69
CA PHE A 99 7.48 -3.55 10.33
C PHE A 99 8.95 -3.83 9.98
N ILE A 100 9.37 -3.58 8.73
CA ILE A 100 10.78 -3.70 8.33
C ILE A 100 11.64 -2.72 9.14
N ARG A 101 11.21 -1.46 9.27
CA ARG A 101 11.93 -0.44 10.05
C ARG A 101 11.99 -0.78 11.54
N VAL A 102 10.89 -1.25 12.12
CA VAL A 102 10.89 -1.71 13.52
C VAL A 102 11.89 -2.85 13.73
N SER A 103 11.96 -3.81 12.79
CA SER A 103 12.95 -4.92 12.87
C SER A 103 14.39 -4.41 12.87
N PHE A 104 14.72 -3.42 12.05
CA PHE A 104 16.06 -2.79 12.07
C PHE A 104 16.33 -1.99 13.37
N GLY A 105 15.30 -1.31 13.88
CA GLY A 105 15.44 -0.58 15.16
C GLY A 105 15.72 -1.52 16.34
N LEU A 106 15.12 -2.71 16.35
CA LEU A 106 15.38 -3.74 17.35
C LEU A 106 16.80 -4.32 17.21
N GLU A 107 17.29 -4.54 15.98
CA GLU A 107 18.66 -4.98 15.75
C GLU A 107 19.67 -3.98 16.31
N HIS A 108 19.49 -2.68 16.03
CA HIS A 108 20.45 -1.64 16.37
C HIS A 108 20.58 -1.37 17.89
N ASN A 109 19.46 -1.34 18.61
CA ASN A 109 19.45 -0.87 20.00
C ASN A 109 19.16 -1.98 21.03
N TYR A 110 18.57 -3.11 20.62
CA TYR A 110 18.20 -4.19 21.54
C TYR A 110 19.05 -5.46 21.32
N ALA A 111 20.09 -5.37 20.49
CA ALA A 111 20.95 -6.50 20.12
C ALA A 111 20.16 -7.76 19.67
N THR A 112 18.97 -7.55 19.11
CA THR A 112 18.11 -8.64 18.63
C THR A 112 18.57 -9.03 17.23
N PRO A 113 19.06 -10.26 17.01
CA PRO A 113 19.54 -10.66 15.68
C PRO A 113 18.43 -10.54 14.65
N LEU A 114 18.68 -9.85 13.54
CA LEU A 114 17.72 -9.75 12.45
C LEU A 114 17.63 -11.06 11.69
N ALA A 115 16.50 -11.74 11.78
CA ALA A 115 16.24 -12.95 11.03
C ALA A 115 15.98 -12.62 9.55
N LYS A 116 17.00 -12.76 8.70
CA LYS A 116 16.92 -12.45 7.26
C LYS A 116 15.79 -13.23 6.57
N SER A 117 15.64 -14.51 6.88
CA SER A 117 14.57 -15.35 6.34
C SER A 117 13.17 -14.84 6.68
N SER A 118 12.98 -14.27 7.87
CA SER A 118 11.70 -13.67 8.25
C SER A 118 11.36 -12.47 7.39
N LEU A 119 12.36 -11.66 7.00
CA LEU A 119 12.16 -10.56 6.06
C LEU A 119 11.75 -11.05 4.67
N PHE A 120 12.34 -12.16 4.19
CA PHE A 120 11.93 -12.76 2.92
C PHE A 120 10.48 -13.19 2.96
N VAL A 121 10.08 -13.97 3.99
CA VAL A 121 8.70 -14.44 4.14
C VAL A 121 7.73 -13.27 4.25
N PHE A 122 8.04 -12.30 5.11
CA PHE A 122 7.19 -11.13 5.34
C PHE A 122 7.02 -10.27 4.08
N THR A 123 8.11 -9.91 3.41
CA THR A 123 8.03 -9.07 2.20
C THR A 123 7.35 -9.81 1.04
N SER A 124 7.57 -11.12 0.91
CA SER A 124 6.87 -11.95 -0.08
C SER A 124 5.36 -12.01 0.19
N THR A 125 4.94 -12.13 1.45
CA THR A 125 3.53 -12.15 1.84
C THR A 125 2.84 -10.83 1.48
N ILE A 126 3.44 -9.70 1.86
CA ILE A 126 2.89 -8.38 1.54
C ILE A 126 2.81 -8.16 0.04
N LEU A 127 3.87 -8.48 -0.70
CA LEU A 127 3.89 -8.35 -2.16
C LEU A 127 2.83 -9.23 -2.82
N SER A 128 2.64 -10.46 -2.36
CA SER A 128 1.60 -11.37 -2.86
C SER A 128 0.20 -10.78 -2.67
N LEU A 129 -0.08 -10.21 -1.50
CA LEU A 129 -1.35 -9.52 -1.25
C LEU A 129 -1.52 -8.31 -2.18
N GLN A 130 -0.48 -7.51 -2.39
CA GLN A 130 -0.54 -6.38 -3.33
C GLN A 130 -0.82 -6.83 -4.77
N ILE A 131 -0.21 -7.92 -5.21
CA ILE A 131 -0.46 -8.49 -6.55
C ILE A 131 -1.91 -8.96 -6.67
N ILE A 132 -2.44 -9.68 -5.66
CA ILE A 132 -3.82 -10.15 -5.64
C ILE A 132 -4.80 -8.98 -5.76
N PHE A 133 -4.66 -7.95 -4.91
CA PHE A 133 -5.51 -6.76 -4.97
C PHE A 133 -5.28 -5.92 -6.24
N GLY A 134 -4.05 -5.90 -6.75
CA GLY A 134 -3.71 -5.27 -8.02
C GLY A 134 -4.47 -5.89 -9.19
N ILE A 135 -4.42 -7.22 -9.30
CA ILE A 135 -5.12 -7.97 -10.35
C ILE A 135 -6.64 -7.85 -10.17
N LEU A 136 -7.15 -8.04 -8.96
CA LEU A 136 -8.57 -7.92 -8.66
C LEU A 136 -9.14 -6.56 -9.08
N GLY A 137 -8.51 -5.48 -8.62
CA GLY A 137 -8.95 -4.12 -8.95
C GLY A 137 -8.84 -3.82 -10.45
N TYR A 138 -7.75 -4.29 -11.11
CA TYR A 138 -7.59 -4.14 -12.56
C TYR A 138 -8.71 -4.85 -13.34
N MET A 139 -9.02 -6.11 -12.99
CA MET A 139 -10.07 -6.89 -13.65
C MET A 139 -11.45 -6.25 -13.46
N VAL A 140 -11.76 -5.79 -12.25
CA VAL A 140 -13.02 -5.11 -11.94
C VAL A 140 -13.15 -3.82 -12.76
N MET A 141 -12.15 -2.94 -12.68
CA MET A 141 -12.15 -1.66 -13.41
C MET A 141 -12.23 -1.86 -14.93
N LYS A 142 -11.50 -2.86 -15.47
CA LYS A 142 -11.56 -3.19 -16.90
C LYS A 142 -12.93 -3.68 -17.30
N LYS A 143 -13.53 -4.62 -16.55
CA LYS A 143 -14.87 -5.16 -16.84
C LYS A 143 -15.96 -4.09 -16.74
N MET A 144 -15.80 -3.11 -15.85
CA MET A 144 -16.74 -1.99 -15.70
C MET A 144 -16.56 -0.89 -16.75
N GLY A 145 -15.52 -0.95 -17.61
CA GLY A 145 -15.24 0.09 -18.60
C GLY A 145 -14.65 1.37 -18.00
N TYR A 146 -14.02 1.27 -16.80
CA TYR A 146 -13.50 2.44 -16.09
C TYR A 146 -12.42 3.19 -16.89
N PHE A 147 -11.47 2.44 -17.46
CA PHE A 147 -10.35 3.03 -18.20
C PHE A 147 -10.81 3.72 -19.49
N GLU A 148 -11.77 3.13 -20.20
CA GLU A 148 -12.35 3.70 -21.40
C GLU A 148 -13.05 5.01 -21.07
N LYS A 149 -13.87 5.02 -20.00
CA LYS A 149 -14.66 6.18 -19.62
C LYS A 149 -13.81 7.32 -19.02
N TYR A 150 -12.97 7.04 -18.03
CA TYR A 150 -12.31 8.11 -17.28
C TYR A 150 -10.85 8.36 -17.67
N ILE A 151 -10.19 7.43 -18.38
CA ILE A 151 -8.80 7.61 -18.80
C ILE A 151 -8.69 7.92 -20.28
N HIS A 152 -9.54 7.30 -21.13
CA HIS A 152 -9.42 7.39 -22.59
C HIS A 152 -10.45 8.32 -23.23
N SER A 153 -11.62 8.58 -22.62
CA SER A 153 -12.62 9.54 -23.10
C SER A 153 -12.40 10.95 -22.53
N GLU A 154 -13.29 11.87 -22.86
CA GLU A 154 -13.32 13.26 -22.32
C GLU A 154 -13.95 13.37 -20.92
N ASP A 155 -14.59 12.31 -20.43
CA ASP A 155 -15.24 12.33 -19.11
C ASP A 155 -14.23 12.52 -17.99
N LYS A 156 -14.49 13.50 -17.11
CA LYS A 156 -13.60 13.87 -16.01
C LYS A 156 -14.11 13.30 -14.68
N SER A 157 -13.23 12.65 -13.92
CA SER A 157 -13.46 12.31 -12.52
C SER A 157 -12.20 12.54 -11.72
N SER A 158 -12.27 13.40 -10.70
CA SER A 158 -11.15 13.66 -9.78
C SER A 158 -10.72 12.41 -9.04
N VAL A 159 -11.61 11.43 -8.85
CA VAL A 159 -11.31 10.13 -8.23
C VAL A 159 -10.28 9.35 -9.03
N SER A 160 -10.12 9.63 -10.34
CA SER A 160 -9.11 8.96 -11.17
C SER A 160 -7.67 9.20 -10.71
N PHE A 161 -7.39 10.29 -9.98
CA PHE A 161 -6.08 10.48 -9.35
C PHE A 161 -5.78 9.45 -8.25
N ALA A 162 -6.80 8.78 -7.71
CA ALA A 162 -6.60 7.68 -6.77
C ALA A 162 -5.86 6.46 -7.39
N LEU A 163 -5.73 6.37 -8.71
CA LEU A 163 -4.92 5.36 -9.40
C LEU A 163 -3.41 5.57 -9.21
N ILE A 164 -2.98 6.78 -8.90
CA ILE A 164 -1.56 7.14 -8.87
C ILE A 164 -0.87 6.55 -7.63
N CYS A 165 -1.47 6.74 -6.45
CA CYS A 165 -0.88 6.29 -5.19
C CYS A 165 -0.60 4.78 -5.14
N PRO A 166 -1.50 3.89 -5.57
CA PRO A 166 -1.25 2.44 -5.62
C PRO A 166 -0.10 2.03 -6.53
N GLY A 167 0.03 2.69 -7.69
CA GLY A 167 1.13 2.41 -8.61
C GLY A 167 2.50 2.78 -8.04
N VAL A 168 2.61 3.97 -7.42
CA VAL A 168 3.82 4.39 -6.71
C VAL A 168 4.12 3.46 -5.52
N ALA A 169 3.10 3.14 -4.73
CA ALA A 169 3.23 2.28 -3.56
C ALA A 169 3.72 0.87 -3.91
N PHE A 170 3.20 0.29 -4.99
CA PHE A 170 3.63 -1.00 -5.50
C PHE A 170 5.11 -1.00 -5.94
N PHE A 171 5.55 0.04 -6.64
CA PHE A 171 6.95 0.21 -7.00
C PHE A 171 7.84 0.34 -5.75
N VAL A 172 7.48 1.21 -4.81
CA VAL A 172 8.23 1.42 -3.56
C VAL A 172 8.36 0.11 -2.79
N PHE A 173 7.27 -0.63 -2.60
CA PHE A 173 7.35 -1.89 -1.89
C PHE A 173 8.11 -2.98 -2.67
N GLY A 174 8.02 -2.98 -3.98
CA GLY A 174 8.85 -3.81 -4.85
C GLY A 174 10.35 -3.60 -4.61
N MET A 175 10.79 -2.34 -4.42
CA MET A 175 12.16 -2.02 -4.03
C MET A 175 12.53 -2.60 -2.65
N PHE A 176 11.63 -2.54 -1.68
CA PHE A 176 11.84 -3.16 -0.37
C PHE A 176 11.94 -4.68 -0.48
N PHE A 177 11.07 -5.32 -1.25
CA PHE A 177 11.12 -6.75 -1.49
C PHE A 177 12.44 -7.19 -2.13
N VAL A 178 12.87 -6.53 -3.21
CA VAL A 178 14.10 -6.90 -3.92
C VAL A 178 15.33 -6.69 -3.03
N ASN A 179 15.38 -5.59 -2.26
CA ASN A 179 16.55 -5.31 -1.41
C ASN A 179 16.56 -6.13 -0.12
N PHE A 180 15.46 -6.17 0.62
CA PHE A 180 15.40 -6.81 1.96
C PHE A 180 14.90 -8.25 1.91
N GLY A 181 14.02 -8.57 0.95
CA GLY A 181 13.56 -9.94 0.73
C GLY A 181 14.60 -10.79 0.00
N LEU A 182 15.10 -10.33 -1.14
CA LEU A 182 15.95 -11.14 -2.01
C LEU A 182 17.44 -10.88 -1.79
N ALA A 183 17.90 -9.64 -1.96
CA ALA A 183 19.34 -9.35 -1.95
C ALA A 183 19.94 -9.53 -0.55
N PHE A 184 19.24 -9.12 0.51
CA PHE A 184 19.71 -9.27 1.89
C PHE A 184 19.81 -10.76 2.32
N ASN A 185 19.01 -11.63 1.72
CA ASN A 185 19.06 -13.09 1.92
C ASN A 185 20.08 -13.79 0.99
N GLY A 186 20.77 -13.07 0.12
CA GLY A 186 21.73 -13.64 -0.81
C GLY A 186 21.10 -14.44 -1.96
N ILE A 187 19.75 -14.36 -2.14
CA ILE A 187 19.05 -15.03 -3.26
C ILE A 187 19.43 -14.38 -4.60
N VAL A 188 19.64 -13.05 -4.58
CA VAL A 188 20.06 -12.28 -5.75
C VAL A 188 21.19 -11.36 -5.34
N ALA A 189 22.29 -11.37 -6.09
CA ALA A 189 23.37 -10.43 -5.84
C ALA A 189 22.93 -8.99 -6.18
N LYS A 190 23.17 -8.06 -5.25
CA LYS A 190 22.80 -6.66 -5.42
C LYS A 190 23.48 -6.08 -6.66
N TYR A 191 22.71 -5.37 -7.49
CA TYR A 191 23.14 -4.79 -8.77
C TYR A 191 23.57 -5.79 -9.85
N SER A 192 23.25 -7.08 -9.70
CA SER A 192 23.42 -8.07 -10.75
C SER A 192 22.38 -7.92 -11.87
N ILE A 193 22.61 -8.58 -13.01
CA ILE A 193 21.63 -8.61 -14.11
C ILE A 193 20.28 -9.16 -13.61
N ALA A 194 20.30 -10.23 -12.80
CA ALA A 194 19.08 -10.81 -12.20
C ALA A 194 18.32 -9.80 -11.32
N TYR A 195 19.04 -8.97 -10.55
CA TYR A 195 18.45 -7.90 -9.75
C TYR A 195 17.65 -6.92 -10.62
N PHE A 196 18.21 -6.47 -11.74
CA PHE A 196 17.53 -5.55 -12.65
C PHE A 196 16.36 -6.21 -13.38
N ILE A 197 16.49 -7.49 -13.79
CA ILE A 197 15.37 -8.22 -14.43
C ILE A 197 14.17 -8.32 -13.48
N ILE A 198 14.40 -8.64 -12.21
CA ILE A 198 13.31 -8.72 -11.21
C ILE A 198 12.69 -7.34 -10.95
N MET A 199 13.44 -6.26 -11.13
CA MET A 199 12.93 -4.90 -11.00
C MET A 199 12.03 -4.45 -12.17
N LEU A 200 12.14 -5.05 -13.35
CA LEU A 200 11.41 -4.62 -14.56
C LEU A 200 9.88 -4.53 -14.37
N PRO A 201 9.18 -5.49 -13.75
CA PRO A 201 7.74 -5.39 -13.53
C PRO A 201 7.34 -4.15 -12.70
N PHE A 202 8.11 -3.84 -11.66
CA PHE A 202 7.86 -2.69 -10.79
C PHE A 202 8.12 -1.38 -11.54
N ILE A 203 9.21 -1.30 -12.30
CA ILE A 203 9.53 -0.15 -13.16
C ILE A 203 8.44 0.05 -14.22
N TYR A 204 7.95 -1.02 -14.84
CA TYR A 204 6.84 -0.95 -15.79
C TYR A 204 5.59 -0.33 -15.18
N VAL A 205 5.18 -0.77 -13.99
CA VAL A 205 4.03 -0.20 -13.28
C VAL A 205 4.26 1.28 -12.97
N GLN A 206 5.47 1.64 -12.52
CA GLN A 206 5.82 3.03 -12.23
C GLN A 206 5.74 3.92 -13.48
N ILE A 207 6.26 3.46 -14.62
CA ILE A 207 6.18 4.20 -15.89
C ILE A 207 4.71 4.39 -16.30
N LYS A 208 3.87 3.35 -16.23
CA LYS A 208 2.43 3.45 -16.50
C LYS A 208 1.74 4.45 -15.56
N THR A 209 2.10 4.44 -14.29
CA THR A 209 1.57 5.39 -13.30
C THR A 209 1.91 6.83 -13.67
N ILE A 210 3.16 7.10 -14.06
CA ILE A 210 3.60 8.42 -14.50
C ILE A 210 2.84 8.86 -15.77
N ILE A 211 2.69 7.97 -16.75
CA ILE A 211 1.94 8.25 -17.98
C ILE A 211 0.48 8.60 -17.65
N TYR A 212 -0.17 7.85 -16.75
CA TYR A 212 -1.55 8.14 -16.35
C TYR A 212 -1.65 9.45 -15.56
N PHE A 213 -0.68 9.75 -14.70
CA PHE A 213 -0.63 11.03 -14.00
C PHE A 213 -0.62 12.21 -14.98
N PHE A 214 0.31 12.23 -15.94
CA PHE A 214 0.39 13.33 -16.92
C PHE A 214 -0.84 13.38 -17.83
N LYS A 215 -1.43 12.24 -18.19
CA LYS A 215 -2.66 12.19 -18.97
C LYS A 215 -3.83 12.82 -18.19
N LEU A 216 -4.01 12.47 -16.94
CA LEU A 216 -5.03 13.06 -16.06
C LEU A 216 -4.75 14.54 -15.81
N TYR A 217 -3.50 14.90 -15.50
CA TYR A 217 -3.11 16.29 -15.27
C TYR A 217 -3.47 17.17 -16.48
N LYS A 218 -3.08 16.78 -17.69
CA LYS A 218 -3.43 17.48 -18.93
C LYS A 218 -4.95 17.61 -19.11
N LYS A 219 -5.70 16.53 -18.80
CA LYS A 219 -7.16 16.52 -18.91
C LYS A 219 -7.87 17.50 -17.98
N PHE A 220 -7.29 17.77 -16.81
CA PHE A 220 -7.86 18.68 -15.81
C PHE A 220 -7.32 20.12 -15.91
N SER A 221 -6.18 20.32 -16.60
CA SER A 221 -5.58 21.67 -16.78
C SER A 221 -6.26 22.52 -17.84
N PHE A 222 -7.17 21.94 -18.61
CA PHE A 222 -7.99 22.59 -19.62
C PHE A 222 -9.46 22.21 -19.42
#